data_930517abd20bf4c7e380ba3cc5a47b16
#
_entry.id   930517abd20bf4c7e380ba3cc5a47b16
#
_cell.length_a   1.000
_cell.length_b   1.000
_cell.length_c   1.000
_cell.angle_alpha   90.00
_cell.angle_beta   90.00
_cell.angle_gamma   90.00
#
_symmetry.space_group_name_H-M   'P 1'
#
loop_
_entity.id
_entity.type
_entity.pdbx_description
1 polymer ?
#
loop_
_entity_poly.entity_id
_entity_poly.type
_entity_poly.pdbx_seq_one_letter_code
_entity_poly.pdbx_strand_id
1 'polypeptide(L)'
;AIGEAWEKARALNESVSRIDLTKFECEGVKALDEHTLQITIRGKYPQFDNWMAMAFFAPMPWEAEAFYANPGFAENNISLNTWPVGTGPYMLTVSRQNREHVLERNPNYRGLTYPCEGSEEDRRNGFLADCGKKTPFVDRIVLTMEKEAVPTTSKFLQGYYDSPQITRLDVGQGYIVAMGDDPDKEKLYKEKRLQFPTAVEANLWYIGFNWLDPVVGAGKTPEEARRNKLLRQAISIALDWEEQIAIFEKGQGQTAHGPLPPGLFGWRDDGPSAFNPVVYTKGEDGRAKRRSIEDAKKLMIEAGYPDGRDAETGRPLV
;
A
#
# COMPACT_ATOMS: atom_id res chain seq x y z
N ALA A 1 -3.46 0.86 34.67
CA ALA A 1 -3.24 2.31 34.85
C ALA A 1 -3.71 3.13 33.62
N ILE A 2 -3.00 3.10 32.47
CA ILE A 2 -3.44 3.89 31.27
C ILE A 2 -4.81 3.44 30.78
N GLY A 3 -5.08 2.14 30.68
CA GLY A 3 -6.38 1.60 30.30
C GLY A 3 -7.51 2.03 31.21
N GLU A 4 -7.28 2.05 32.51
CA GLU A 4 -8.26 2.51 33.50
C GLU A 4 -8.53 4.02 33.38
N ALA A 5 -7.49 4.83 33.14
CA ALA A 5 -7.65 6.26 32.90
C ALA A 5 -8.44 6.53 31.62
N TRP A 6 -8.21 5.73 30.56
CA TRP A 6 -8.94 5.80 29.31
C TRP A 6 -10.42 5.45 29.48
N GLU A 7 -10.73 4.34 30.18
CA GLU A 7 -12.11 3.95 30.47
C GLU A 7 -12.82 4.99 31.35
N LYS A 8 -12.13 5.58 32.31
CA LYS A 8 -12.67 6.64 33.15
C LYS A 8 -12.99 7.90 32.35
N ALA A 9 -12.08 8.35 31.50
CA ALA A 9 -12.30 9.52 30.65
C ALA A 9 -13.49 9.27 29.70
N ARG A 10 -13.59 8.08 29.11
CA ARG A 10 -14.69 7.67 28.25
C ARG A 10 -16.04 7.66 29.00
N ALA A 11 -16.07 7.13 30.22
CA ALA A 11 -17.28 7.10 31.05
C ALA A 11 -17.77 8.50 31.42
N LEU A 12 -16.86 9.47 31.56
CA LEU A 12 -17.16 10.88 31.86
C LEU A 12 -17.42 11.71 30.60
N ASN A 13 -17.42 11.09 29.41
CA ASN A 13 -17.52 11.78 28.12
C ASN A 13 -16.42 12.84 27.90
N GLU A 14 -15.27 12.69 28.56
CA GLU A 14 -14.11 13.54 28.41
C GLU A 14 -13.30 13.11 27.18
N SER A 15 -12.66 14.08 26.51
CA SER A 15 -11.78 13.75 25.39
C SER A 15 -10.58 12.93 25.87
N VAL A 16 -10.32 11.81 25.24
CA VAL A 16 -9.17 10.94 25.52
C VAL A 16 -7.84 11.69 25.32
N SER A 17 -7.81 12.70 24.47
CA SER A 17 -6.66 13.58 24.25
C SER A 17 -6.27 14.45 25.44
N ARG A 18 -7.12 14.50 26.48
CA ARG A 18 -6.84 15.21 27.75
C ARG A 18 -6.15 14.35 28.80
N ILE A 19 -5.91 13.08 28.51
CA ILE A 19 -5.18 12.21 29.44
C ILE A 19 -3.71 12.60 29.38
N ASP A 20 -3.21 13.13 30.49
CA ASP A 20 -1.78 13.42 30.64
C ASP A 20 -0.99 12.13 30.81
N LEU A 21 -0.41 11.67 29.70
CA LEU A 21 0.35 10.42 29.65
C LEU A 21 1.66 10.48 30.45
N THR A 22 2.16 11.69 30.79
CA THR A 22 3.39 11.84 31.59
C THR A 22 3.22 11.37 33.03
N LYS A 23 1.96 11.25 33.50
CA LYS A 23 1.62 10.74 34.83
C LYS A 23 1.66 9.23 34.97
N PHE A 24 1.90 8.52 33.87
CA PHE A 24 1.91 7.06 33.85
C PHE A 24 3.31 6.53 33.56
N GLU A 25 3.80 5.68 34.42
CA GLU A 25 5.03 4.95 34.18
C GLU A 25 4.81 3.90 33.09
N CYS A 26 5.69 3.87 32.11
CA CYS A 26 5.75 2.84 31.09
C CYS A 26 7.05 2.04 31.27
N GLU A 27 6.94 0.80 31.74
CA GLU A 27 8.11 -0.08 31.95
C GLU A 27 8.91 -0.32 30.66
N GLY A 28 8.22 -0.29 29.52
CA GLY A 28 8.80 -0.56 28.20
C GLY A 28 9.52 0.63 27.57
N VAL A 29 9.33 1.86 28.05
CA VAL A 29 9.91 3.07 27.44
C VAL A 29 10.40 4.00 28.53
N LYS A 30 11.70 4.33 28.50
CA LYS A 30 12.33 5.20 29.51
C LYS A 30 13.29 6.17 28.84
N ALA A 31 13.21 7.44 29.19
CA ALA A 31 14.28 8.41 28.92
C ALA A 31 15.34 8.23 30.01
N LEU A 32 16.54 7.85 29.63
CA LEU A 32 17.67 7.68 30.55
C LEU A 32 18.36 9.01 30.82
N ASP A 33 18.42 9.87 29.82
CA ASP A 33 18.95 11.23 29.85
C ASP A 33 18.31 12.06 28.69
N GLU A 34 18.76 13.30 28.48
CA GLU A 34 18.21 14.22 27.47
C GLU A 34 18.35 13.70 26.02
N HIS A 35 19.20 12.72 25.77
CA HIS A 35 19.51 12.24 24.44
C HIS A 35 19.32 10.73 24.25
N THR A 36 19.02 10.01 25.34
CA THR A 36 18.95 8.55 25.34
C THR A 36 17.56 8.03 25.69
N LEU A 37 16.90 7.41 24.70
CA LEU A 37 15.65 6.70 24.89
C LEU A 37 15.91 5.19 24.93
N GLN A 38 15.49 4.53 26.00
CA GLN A 38 15.51 3.07 26.10
C GLN A 38 14.13 2.49 25.84
N ILE A 39 14.06 1.53 24.90
CA ILE A 39 12.85 0.75 24.64
C ILE A 39 13.14 -0.70 24.98
N THR A 40 12.29 -1.29 25.81
CA THR A 40 12.39 -2.68 26.24
C THR A 40 11.27 -3.49 25.59
N ILE A 41 11.64 -4.50 24.81
CA ILE A 41 10.70 -5.41 24.16
C ILE A 41 10.72 -6.77 24.84
N ARG A 42 9.60 -7.49 24.79
CA ARG A 42 9.51 -8.87 25.30
C ARG A 42 9.88 -9.86 24.19
N GLY A 43 10.87 -10.70 24.45
CA GLY A 43 11.34 -11.71 23.48
C GLY A 43 12.19 -11.12 22.36
N LYS A 44 12.40 -11.92 21.30
CA LYS A 44 13.15 -11.50 20.11
C LYS A 44 12.19 -10.99 19.05
N TYR A 45 12.43 -9.76 18.59
CA TYR A 45 11.66 -9.15 17.50
C TYR A 45 12.62 -8.48 16.50
N PRO A 46 13.16 -9.25 15.54
CA PRO A 46 14.20 -8.76 14.61
C PRO A 46 13.76 -7.58 13.73
N GLN A 47 12.45 -7.38 13.55
CA GLN A 47 11.88 -6.31 12.73
C GLN A 47 11.61 -5.02 13.52
N PHE A 48 12.03 -4.94 14.78
CA PHE A 48 11.73 -3.79 15.64
C PHE A 48 12.22 -2.47 15.06
N ASP A 49 13.41 -2.43 14.47
CA ASP A 49 13.97 -1.23 13.85
C ASP A 49 13.14 -0.76 12.65
N ASN A 50 12.55 -1.68 11.90
CA ASN A 50 11.66 -1.35 10.79
C ASN A 50 10.39 -0.62 11.28
N TRP A 51 9.87 -0.99 12.47
CA TRP A 51 8.75 -0.29 13.08
C TRP A 51 9.13 1.13 13.49
N MET A 52 10.33 1.31 14.04
CA MET A 52 10.83 2.63 14.44
C MET A 52 10.97 3.59 13.25
N ALA A 53 11.18 3.06 12.04
CA ALA A 53 11.24 3.84 10.81
C ALA A 53 9.87 4.30 10.27
N MET A 54 8.76 3.77 10.82
CA MET A 54 7.42 4.14 10.36
C MET A 54 6.95 5.47 10.93
N ALA A 55 6.21 6.25 10.14
CA ALA A 55 5.78 7.59 10.51
C ALA A 55 4.95 7.67 11.82
N PHE A 56 4.20 6.63 12.16
CA PHE A 56 3.42 6.60 13.40
C PHE A 56 4.26 6.36 14.68
N PHE A 57 5.56 6.09 14.55
CA PHE A 57 6.53 6.10 15.65
C PHE A 57 7.35 7.40 15.69
N ALA A 58 7.05 8.37 14.83
CA ALA A 58 7.76 9.63 14.85
C ALA A 58 7.59 10.33 16.19
N PRO A 59 8.67 10.82 16.83
CA PRO A 59 8.59 11.56 18.07
C PRO A 59 7.76 12.83 17.89
N MET A 60 6.88 13.10 18.84
CA MET A 60 6.12 14.36 18.91
C MET A 60 6.72 15.24 20.01
N PRO A 61 7.00 16.53 19.73
CA PRO A 61 7.45 17.44 20.78
C PRO A 61 6.31 17.70 21.76
N TRP A 62 6.62 17.62 23.05
CA TRP A 62 5.63 17.85 24.12
C TRP A 62 5.05 19.28 24.07
N GLU A 63 5.84 20.24 23.57
CA GLU A 63 5.40 21.62 23.37
C GLU A 63 4.28 21.73 22.33
N ALA A 64 4.32 20.92 21.30
CA ALA A 64 3.25 20.88 20.30
C ALA A 64 1.98 20.27 20.91
N GLU A 65 2.10 19.19 21.70
CA GLU A 65 0.96 18.62 22.40
C GLU A 65 0.32 19.65 23.35
N ALA A 66 1.12 20.30 24.16
CA ALA A 66 0.65 21.34 25.08
C ALA A 66 -0.04 22.52 24.35
N PHE A 67 0.51 22.93 23.19
CA PHE A 67 -0.07 23.98 22.37
C PHE A 67 -1.44 23.56 21.82
N TYR A 68 -1.54 22.39 21.22
CA TYR A 68 -2.79 21.92 20.59
C TYR A 68 -3.86 21.48 21.61
N ALA A 69 -3.50 21.28 22.87
CA ALA A 69 -4.44 21.01 23.96
C ALA A 69 -5.21 22.25 24.44
N ASN A 70 -4.92 23.46 23.91
CA ASN A 70 -5.63 24.68 24.30
C ASN A 70 -7.13 24.58 23.99
N PRO A 71 -7.98 25.11 24.91
CA PRO A 71 -9.43 25.12 24.68
C PRO A 71 -9.84 25.81 23.38
N GLY A 72 -10.77 25.23 22.66
CA GLY A 72 -11.29 25.78 21.42
C GLY A 72 -10.48 25.42 20.16
N PHE A 73 -9.28 24.83 20.29
CA PHE A 73 -8.47 24.47 19.12
C PHE A 73 -9.05 23.31 18.35
N ALA A 74 -9.46 22.25 19.04
CA ALA A 74 -10.05 21.08 18.39
C ALA A 74 -11.35 21.41 17.65
N GLU A 75 -12.20 22.23 18.22
CA GLU A 75 -13.46 22.68 17.65
C GLU A 75 -13.25 23.52 16.36
N ASN A 76 -12.09 24.20 16.26
CA ASN A 76 -11.69 24.99 15.11
C ASN A 76 -10.76 24.25 14.14
N ASN A 77 -10.62 22.93 14.26
CA ASN A 77 -9.70 22.11 13.48
C ASN A 77 -8.23 22.57 13.56
N ILE A 78 -7.83 23.15 14.69
CA ILE A 78 -6.44 23.47 14.98
C ILE A 78 -5.85 22.29 15.77
N SER A 79 -5.11 21.44 15.08
CA SER A 79 -4.55 20.22 15.66
C SER A 79 -3.23 19.85 14.98
N LEU A 80 -2.48 18.94 15.58
CA LEU A 80 -1.26 18.41 14.97
C LEU A 80 -1.53 17.71 13.62
N ASN A 81 -2.74 17.19 13.42
CA ASN A 81 -3.14 16.56 12.15
C ASN A 81 -3.35 17.59 11.03
N THR A 82 -3.77 18.80 11.35
CA THR A 82 -4.03 19.86 10.36
C THR A 82 -2.83 20.80 10.20
N TRP A 83 -2.01 20.93 11.23
CA TRP A 83 -0.80 21.75 11.25
C TRP A 83 0.35 20.96 11.90
N PRO A 84 0.93 19.99 11.17
CA PRO A 84 1.98 19.14 11.70
C PRO A 84 3.27 19.91 12.01
N VAL A 85 3.92 19.53 13.09
CA VAL A 85 5.26 19.99 13.46
C VAL A 85 6.21 18.83 13.32
N GLY A 86 7.34 19.03 12.66
CA GLY A 86 8.31 17.98 12.43
C GLY A 86 9.68 18.49 12.02
N THR A 87 10.65 17.58 11.93
CA THR A 87 12.03 17.85 11.53
C THR A 87 12.31 17.56 10.05
N GLY A 88 11.26 17.37 9.27
CA GLY A 88 11.34 17.03 7.85
C GLY A 88 11.82 18.18 6.96
N PRO A 89 12.05 17.90 5.66
CA PRO A 89 12.59 18.88 4.71
C PRO A 89 11.61 20.00 4.35
N TYR A 90 10.34 19.84 4.64
CA TYR A 90 9.29 20.82 4.34
C TYR A 90 8.41 21.10 5.55
N MET A 91 7.84 22.29 5.58
CA MET A 91 6.83 22.73 6.54
C MET A 91 5.52 23.02 5.82
N LEU A 92 4.40 22.65 6.42
CA LEU A 92 3.08 22.98 5.92
C LEU A 92 2.78 24.47 6.23
N THR A 93 2.70 25.31 5.20
CA THR A 93 2.46 26.76 5.35
C THR A 93 1.03 27.15 4.98
N VAL A 94 0.34 26.35 4.17
CA VAL A 94 -1.09 26.50 3.85
C VAL A 94 -1.77 25.15 3.97
N SER A 95 -2.85 25.12 4.76
CA SER A 95 -3.71 23.93 4.90
C SER A 95 -5.15 24.34 4.64
N ARG A 96 -5.65 24.11 3.44
CA ARG A 96 -7.05 24.34 3.04
C ARG A 96 -7.69 23.00 2.75
N GLN A 97 -8.40 22.47 3.73
CA GLN A 97 -9.03 21.15 3.64
C GLN A 97 -9.89 21.03 2.37
N ASN A 98 -9.76 19.92 1.65
CA ASN A 98 -10.42 19.63 0.38
C ASN A 98 -10.12 20.61 -0.79
N ARG A 99 -9.07 21.40 -0.69
CA ARG A 99 -8.65 22.34 -1.75
C ARG A 99 -7.18 22.23 -2.08
N GLU A 100 -6.31 22.64 -1.14
CA GLU A 100 -4.87 22.67 -1.36
C GLU A 100 -4.08 22.59 -0.05
N HIS A 101 -2.91 22.03 -0.13
CA HIS A 101 -1.88 22.12 0.89
C HIS A 101 -0.61 22.68 0.24
N VAL A 102 0.07 23.60 0.92
CA VAL A 102 1.34 24.15 0.46
C VAL A 102 2.42 23.79 1.46
N LEU A 103 3.46 23.19 0.96
CA LEU A 103 4.66 22.84 1.70
C LEU A 103 5.80 23.74 1.22
N GLU A 104 6.51 24.36 2.15
CA GLU A 104 7.67 25.18 1.86
C GLU A 104 8.92 24.60 2.53
N ARG A 105 10.08 24.83 1.97
CA ARG A 105 11.34 24.34 2.48
C ARG A 105 11.53 24.73 3.95
N ASN A 106 11.84 23.76 4.79
CA ASN A 106 12.13 23.97 6.19
C ASN A 106 13.56 24.54 6.35
N PRO A 107 13.72 25.78 6.82
CA PRO A 107 15.05 26.39 6.98
C PRO A 107 15.88 25.68 8.05
N ASN A 108 15.23 24.98 9.00
CA ASN A 108 15.90 24.27 10.09
C ASN A 108 16.18 22.79 9.74
N TYR A 109 15.88 22.37 8.51
CA TYR A 109 16.18 21.00 8.11
C TYR A 109 17.68 20.75 8.06
N ARG A 110 18.13 19.71 8.78
CA ARG A 110 19.56 19.35 8.85
C ARG A 110 20.20 19.04 7.50
N GLY A 111 19.37 18.73 6.49
CA GLY A 111 19.81 18.29 5.17
C GLY A 111 20.26 16.83 5.13
N LEU A 112 19.89 16.14 4.08
CA LEU A 112 20.46 14.86 3.67
C LEU A 112 21.12 15.07 2.32
N THR A 113 22.14 14.31 2.03
CA THR A 113 22.76 14.29 0.71
C THR A 113 22.05 13.27 -0.18
N TYR A 114 21.89 13.61 -1.44
CA TYR A 114 21.36 12.70 -2.44
C TYR A 114 22.32 11.50 -2.60
N PRO A 115 21.81 10.25 -2.66
CA PRO A 115 22.64 9.05 -2.68
C PRO A 115 23.52 8.99 -3.93
N CYS A 116 24.71 8.40 -3.78
CA CYS A 116 25.66 8.18 -4.85
C CYS A 116 25.72 6.71 -5.30
N GLU A 117 25.06 5.84 -4.57
CA GLU A 117 24.98 4.41 -4.85
C GLU A 117 23.69 4.07 -5.56
N GLY A 118 23.78 3.25 -6.59
CA GLY A 118 22.64 2.77 -7.39
C GLY A 118 23.12 1.75 -8.41
N SER A 119 22.18 1.15 -9.11
CA SER A 119 22.41 0.18 -10.16
C SER A 119 23.04 0.82 -11.40
N GLU A 120 23.58 0.01 -12.31
CA GLU A 120 24.01 0.48 -13.63
C GLU A 120 22.85 1.06 -14.47
N GLU A 121 21.64 0.59 -14.22
CA GLU A 121 20.45 1.14 -14.84
C GLU A 121 20.13 2.54 -14.32
N ASP A 122 20.22 2.77 -13.02
CA ASP A 122 20.06 4.10 -12.41
C ASP A 122 21.07 5.11 -12.97
N ARG A 123 22.32 4.67 -13.18
CA ARG A 123 23.36 5.49 -13.81
C ARG A 123 23.00 5.86 -15.25
N ARG A 124 22.58 4.88 -16.04
CA ARG A 124 22.19 5.09 -17.44
C ARG A 124 20.97 6.00 -17.57
N ASN A 125 20.04 5.91 -16.63
CA ASN A 125 18.84 6.75 -16.60
C ASN A 125 19.11 8.16 -16.01
N GLY A 126 20.34 8.43 -15.54
CA GLY A 126 20.73 9.73 -15.01
C GLY A 126 20.24 10.00 -13.57
N PHE A 127 19.71 9.01 -12.88
CA PHE A 127 19.17 9.18 -11.52
C PHE A 127 20.24 9.52 -10.48
N LEU A 128 21.52 9.26 -10.77
CA LEU A 128 22.62 9.60 -9.89
C LEU A 128 23.32 10.95 -10.24
N ALA A 129 22.75 11.74 -11.14
CA ALA A 129 23.33 13.02 -11.55
C ALA A 129 23.43 14.05 -10.41
N ASP A 130 22.60 13.91 -9.40
CA ASP A 130 22.55 14.79 -8.22
C ASP A 130 23.29 14.21 -7.00
N CYS A 131 24.10 13.17 -7.20
CA CYS A 131 24.93 12.55 -6.15
C CYS A 131 25.67 13.60 -5.31
N GLY A 132 25.54 13.51 -3.99
CA GLY A 132 26.23 14.39 -3.02
C GLY A 132 25.64 15.78 -2.85
N LYS A 133 24.67 16.19 -3.66
CA LYS A 133 23.97 17.48 -3.47
C LYS A 133 23.04 17.40 -2.26
N LYS A 134 22.91 18.51 -1.55
CA LYS A 134 21.98 18.60 -0.41
C LYS A 134 20.53 18.65 -0.88
N THR A 135 19.69 17.88 -0.21
CA THR A 135 18.22 17.91 -0.38
C THR A 135 17.57 18.85 0.63
N PRO A 136 16.34 19.33 0.39
CA PRO A 136 15.50 19.11 -0.79
C PRO A 136 15.90 20.03 -1.96
N PHE A 137 15.60 19.61 -3.21
CA PHE A 137 15.89 20.42 -4.41
C PHE A 137 14.79 21.43 -4.72
N VAL A 138 13.55 21.09 -4.40
CA VAL A 138 12.38 21.92 -4.65
C VAL A 138 12.13 22.85 -3.47
N ASP A 139 11.83 24.12 -3.71
CA ASP A 139 11.60 25.10 -2.64
C ASP A 139 10.16 25.06 -2.12
N ARG A 140 9.20 24.78 -3.00
CA ARG A 140 7.78 24.80 -2.68
C ARG A 140 7.03 23.68 -3.41
N ILE A 141 6.15 23.00 -2.69
CA ILE A 141 5.28 21.96 -3.21
C ILE A 141 3.84 22.37 -2.98
N VAL A 142 3.03 22.42 -4.04
CA VAL A 142 1.60 22.72 -3.98
C VAL A 142 0.82 21.44 -4.27
N LEU A 143 0.11 20.94 -3.29
CA LEU A 143 -0.75 19.78 -3.41
C LEU A 143 -2.20 20.26 -3.61
N THR A 144 -2.74 20.09 -4.79
CA THR A 144 -4.11 20.44 -5.13
C THR A 144 -5.00 19.20 -5.04
N MET A 145 -6.10 19.31 -4.32
CA MET A 145 -7.07 18.24 -4.16
C MET A 145 -8.10 18.28 -5.26
N GLU A 146 -7.99 17.40 -6.23
CA GLU A 146 -9.00 17.20 -7.28
C GLU A 146 -9.93 16.04 -6.88
N LYS A 147 -11.22 16.21 -7.12
CA LYS A 147 -12.22 15.17 -6.78
C LYS A 147 -12.28 14.05 -7.81
N GLU A 148 -11.84 14.33 -9.02
CA GLU A 148 -11.92 13.41 -10.15
C GLU A 148 -10.60 13.33 -10.91
N ALA A 149 -10.34 12.20 -11.50
CA ALA A 149 -9.10 11.88 -12.19
C ALA A 149 -8.97 12.53 -13.56
N VAL A 150 -10.06 12.58 -14.32
CA VAL A 150 -10.04 13.11 -15.70
C VAL A 150 -9.57 14.57 -15.76
N PRO A 151 -10.06 15.49 -14.90
CA PRO A 151 -9.52 16.83 -14.82
C PRO A 151 -8.03 16.87 -14.45
N THR A 152 -7.58 16.00 -13.54
CA THR A 152 -6.19 15.94 -13.11
C THR A 152 -5.26 15.59 -14.27
N THR A 153 -5.59 14.56 -15.03
CA THR A 153 -4.82 14.15 -16.21
C THR A 153 -4.79 15.26 -17.28
N SER A 154 -5.93 15.88 -17.55
CA SER A 154 -6.01 16.96 -18.51
C SER A 154 -5.16 18.17 -18.12
N LYS A 155 -5.18 18.58 -16.88
CA LYS A 155 -4.35 19.67 -16.33
C LYS A 155 -2.86 19.35 -16.38
N PHE A 156 -2.50 18.10 -16.08
CA PHE A 156 -1.10 17.65 -16.22
C PHE A 156 -0.62 17.74 -17.67
N LEU A 157 -1.39 17.23 -18.62
CA LEU A 157 -1.02 17.28 -20.05
C LEU A 157 -0.94 18.72 -20.59
N GLN A 158 -1.68 19.66 -19.98
CA GLN A 158 -1.61 21.08 -20.26
C GLN A 158 -0.47 21.81 -19.54
N GLY A 159 0.25 21.14 -18.63
CA GLY A 159 1.39 21.70 -17.90
C GLY A 159 1.03 22.47 -16.62
N TYR A 160 -0.19 22.31 -16.09
CA TYR A 160 -0.56 22.90 -14.80
C TYR A 160 -0.01 22.13 -13.60
N TYR A 161 0.26 20.85 -13.77
CA TYR A 161 0.81 19.99 -12.74
C TYR A 161 2.11 19.35 -13.21
N ASP A 162 3.09 19.26 -12.31
CA ASP A 162 4.35 18.56 -12.56
C ASP A 162 4.22 17.05 -12.36
N SER A 163 3.38 16.64 -11.41
CA SER A 163 3.11 15.24 -11.10
C SER A 163 1.63 15.08 -10.71
N PRO A 164 0.82 14.42 -11.52
CA PRO A 164 -0.54 14.09 -11.14
C PRO A 164 -0.53 12.90 -10.18
N GLN A 165 -1.44 12.90 -9.22
CA GLN A 165 -1.73 11.72 -8.42
C GLN A 165 -2.56 10.76 -9.29
N ILE A 166 -1.90 9.79 -9.92
CA ILE A 166 -2.57 8.81 -10.76
C ILE A 166 -2.95 7.62 -9.89
N THR A 167 -4.24 7.38 -9.74
CA THR A 167 -4.75 6.16 -9.11
C THR A 167 -4.87 5.03 -10.15
N ARG A 168 -4.96 3.78 -9.70
CA ARG A 168 -5.15 2.62 -10.58
C ARG A 168 -6.36 2.76 -11.51
N LEU A 169 -7.43 3.40 -11.06
CA LEU A 169 -8.64 3.62 -11.84
C LEU A 169 -8.42 4.64 -12.97
N ASP A 170 -7.50 5.58 -12.77
CA ASP A 170 -7.19 6.65 -13.72
C ASP A 170 -6.30 6.18 -14.85
N VAL A 171 -5.52 5.16 -14.58
CA VAL A 171 -4.64 4.48 -15.51
C VAL A 171 -5.42 3.93 -16.73
N GLY A 172 -6.67 3.52 -16.53
CA GLY A 172 -7.52 3.01 -17.61
C GLY A 172 -7.97 4.04 -18.64
N GLN A 173 -7.97 5.34 -18.32
CA GLN A 173 -8.63 6.36 -19.14
C GLN A 173 -7.73 7.26 -20.00
N GLY A 174 -6.45 7.13 -19.98
CA GLY A 174 -5.63 7.99 -20.84
C GLY A 174 -4.12 7.83 -20.70
N TYR A 175 -3.65 7.41 -19.56
CA TYR A 175 -2.23 7.39 -19.23
C TYR A 175 -1.49 6.16 -19.73
N ILE A 176 -2.12 4.99 -19.65
CA ILE A 176 -1.54 3.74 -20.13
C ILE A 176 -1.83 3.51 -21.62
N VAL A 177 -2.91 4.06 -22.13
CA VAL A 177 -3.06 4.20 -23.59
C VAL A 177 -1.89 4.97 -24.20
N ALA A 178 -1.18 5.70 -23.37
CA ALA A 178 0.04 6.41 -23.67
C ALA A 178 1.30 5.54 -23.73
N MET A 179 1.32 4.46 -23.00
CA MET A 179 2.39 3.46 -23.05
C MET A 179 2.08 2.31 -24.04
N GLY A 180 0.86 2.31 -24.62
CA GLY A 180 0.52 1.40 -25.71
C GLY A 180 1.10 1.87 -27.04
N ASP A 181 1.09 1.00 -28.03
CA ASP A 181 1.69 1.09 -29.37
C ASP A 181 1.18 2.25 -30.26
N ASP A 182 0.72 3.37 -29.70
CA ASP A 182 0.31 4.55 -30.46
C ASP A 182 1.51 5.48 -30.69
N PRO A 183 2.08 5.54 -31.90
CA PRO A 183 3.27 6.34 -32.20
C PRO A 183 3.08 7.85 -31.98
N ASP A 184 1.85 8.35 -32.13
CA ASP A 184 1.57 9.77 -31.97
C ASP A 184 1.60 10.21 -30.50
N LYS A 185 1.15 9.33 -29.60
CA LYS A 185 1.24 9.60 -28.15
C LYS A 185 2.67 9.53 -27.64
N GLU A 186 3.43 8.55 -28.07
CA GLU A 186 4.86 8.44 -27.71
C GLU A 186 5.63 9.69 -28.15
N LYS A 187 5.35 10.20 -29.35
CA LYS A 187 5.92 11.44 -29.84
C LYS A 187 5.54 12.64 -28.96
N LEU A 188 4.26 12.78 -28.59
CA LEU A 188 3.79 13.85 -27.71
C LEU A 188 4.48 13.82 -26.35
N TYR A 189 4.69 12.63 -25.78
CA TYR A 189 5.37 12.52 -24.49
C TYR A 189 6.84 12.84 -24.57
N LYS A 190 7.52 12.42 -25.63
CA LYS A 190 8.92 12.80 -25.89
C LYS A 190 9.05 14.32 -26.09
N GLU A 191 8.16 14.93 -26.85
CA GLU A 191 8.15 16.38 -27.07
C GLU A 191 7.91 17.17 -25.77
N LYS A 192 7.01 16.69 -24.91
CA LYS A 192 6.72 17.28 -23.61
C LYS A 192 7.70 16.85 -22.50
N ARG A 193 8.68 16.00 -22.79
CA ARG A 193 9.63 15.45 -21.81
C ARG A 193 8.95 14.78 -20.61
N LEU A 194 7.84 14.10 -20.84
CA LEU A 194 7.15 13.35 -19.79
C LEU A 194 7.92 12.07 -19.49
N GLN A 195 8.03 11.75 -18.21
CA GLN A 195 8.66 10.53 -17.71
C GLN A 195 7.63 9.70 -16.95
N PHE A 196 7.68 8.40 -17.13
CA PHE A 196 6.80 7.43 -16.47
C PHE A 196 7.66 6.37 -15.76
N PRO A 197 8.31 6.73 -14.64
CA PRO A 197 9.10 5.77 -13.90
C PRO A 197 8.20 4.66 -13.37
N THR A 198 8.59 3.43 -13.61
CA THR A 198 7.91 2.23 -13.10
C THR A 198 8.80 1.53 -12.09
N ALA A 199 8.21 1.00 -11.04
CA ALA A 199 8.88 0.17 -10.06
C ALA A 199 7.99 -1.01 -9.67
N VAL A 200 8.62 -2.14 -9.38
CA VAL A 200 7.91 -3.27 -8.79
C VAL A 200 7.67 -2.97 -7.33
N GLU A 201 6.41 -2.78 -6.96
CA GLU A 201 6.02 -2.59 -5.58
C GLU A 201 5.89 -3.94 -4.86
N ALA A 202 6.32 -3.99 -3.60
CA ALA A 202 6.16 -5.15 -2.74
C ALA A 202 4.72 -5.28 -2.20
N ASN A 203 3.73 -5.12 -3.09
CA ASN A 203 2.31 -5.20 -2.80
C ASN A 203 1.70 -6.49 -3.34
N LEU A 204 0.76 -7.05 -2.62
CA LEU A 204 0.01 -8.23 -3.00
C LEU A 204 -1.50 -7.96 -2.95
N TRP A 205 -2.17 -8.20 -4.06
CA TRP A 205 -3.63 -8.15 -4.14
C TRP A 205 -4.17 -9.57 -4.21
N TYR A 206 -5.18 -9.88 -3.42
CA TYR A 206 -5.74 -11.22 -3.34
C TYR A 206 -7.23 -11.20 -3.05
N ILE A 207 -7.89 -12.28 -3.40
CA ILE A 207 -9.26 -12.59 -2.96
C ILE A 207 -9.16 -13.60 -1.83
N GLY A 208 -9.73 -13.26 -0.69
CA GLY A 208 -9.79 -14.12 0.49
C GLY A 208 -11.13 -14.85 0.58
N PHE A 209 -11.11 -16.11 0.96
CA PHE A 209 -12.31 -16.87 1.29
C PHE A 209 -12.64 -16.68 2.78
N ASN A 210 -13.92 -16.45 3.07
CA ASN A 210 -14.39 -16.45 4.45
C ASN A 210 -14.28 -17.86 5.05
N TRP A 211 -13.36 -18.03 5.99
CA TRP A 211 -13.06 -19.35 6.58
C TRP A 211 -14.20 -19.91 7.44
N LEU A 212 -15.13 -19.07 7.88
CA LEU A 212 -16.32 -19.45 8.63
C LEU A 212 -17.52 -19.80 7.75
N ASP A 213 -17.45 -19.57 6.45
CA ASP A 213 -18.51 -19.87 5.51
C ASP A 213 -18.71 -21.40 5.38
N PRO A 214 -19.96 -21.91 5.39
CA PRO A 214 -20.22 -23.35 5.34
C PRO A 214 -19.87 -23.97 3.98
N VAL A 215 -19.84 -23.19 2.90
CA VAL A 215 -19.65 -23.68 1.53
C VAL A 215 -18.20 -23.56 1.07
N VAL A 216 -17.56 -22.43 1.34
CA VAL A 216 -16.18 -22.17 0.93
C VAL A 216 -15.18 -22.14 2.09
N GLY A 217 -15.62 -22.20 3.34
CA GLY A 217 -14.77 -22.11 4.53
C GLY A 217 -14.07 -23.41 4.89
N ALA A 218 -13.65 -23.51 6.16
CA ALA A 218 -12.89 -24.64 6.70
C ALA A 218 -13.61 -25.99 6.62
N GLY A 219 -14.96 -25.98 6.74
CA GLY A 219 -15.76 -27.17 6.96
C GLY A 219 -15.72 -27.66 8.41
N LYS A 220 -16.78 -28.33 8.87
CA LYS A 220 -16.89 -28.86 10.24
C LYS A 220 -16.47 -30.33 10.32
N THR A 221 -16.53 -31.04 9.21
CA THR A 221 -16.12 -32.44 9.08
C THR A 221 -15.00 -32.58 8.05
N PRO A 222 -14.22 -33.67 8.07
CA PRO A 222 -13.20 -33.91 7.04
C PRO A 222 -13.77 -33.94 5.62
N GLU A 223 -14.99 -34.41 5.45
CA GLU A 223 -15.68 -34.45 4.15
C GLU A 223 -16.08 -33.06 3.66
N GLU A 224 -16.70 -32.25 4.52
CA GLU A 224 -16.97 -30.84 4.22
C GLU A 224 -15.69 -30.07 3.92
N ALA A 225 -14.64 -30.26 4.71
CA ALA A 225 -13.36 -29.61 4.49
C ALA A 225 -12.75 -29.97 3.13
N ARG A 226 -12.85 -31.25 2.70
CA ARG A 226 -12.41 -31.70 1.37
C ARG A 226 -13.24 -31.05 0.27
N ARG A 227 -14.56 -31.12 0.38
CA ARG A 227 -15.51 -30.53 -0.59
C ARG A 227 -15.25 -29.02 -0.77
N ASN A 228 -15.21 -28.29 0.32
CA ASN A 228 -14.98 -26.84 0.32
C ASN A 228 -13.60 -26.48 -0.25
N LYS A 229 -12.57 -27.29 0.03
CA LYS A 229 -11.24 -27.13 -0.57
C LYS A 229 -11.28 -27.27 -2.09
N LEU A 230 -11.94 -28.30 -2.61
CA LEU A 230 -12.08 -28.50 -4.05
C LEU A 230 -12.80 -27.33 -4.72
N LEU A 231 -13.84 -26.81 -4.08
CA LEU A 231 -14.58 -25.64 -4.57
C LEU A 231 -13.68 -24.39 -4.61
N ARG A 232 -12.93 -24.12 -3.54
CA ARG A 232 -11.95 -23.00 -3.55
C ARG A 232 -10.90 -23.15 -4.65
N GLN A 233 -10.41 -24.35 -4.88
CA GLN A 233 -9.47 -24.64 -5.96
C GLN A 233 -10.08 -24.40 -7.33
N ALA A 234 -11.33 -24.82 -7.54
CA ALA A 234 -12.06 -24.57 -8.77
C ALA A 234 -12.24 -23.06 -9.04
N ILE A 235 -12.65 -22.31 -8.03
CA ILE A 235 -12.79 -20.84 -8.12
C ILE A 235 -11.44 -20.20 -8.43
N SER A 236 -10.35 -20.63 -7.79
CA SER A 236 -9.00 -20.08 -8.02
C SER A 236 -8.51 -20.33 -9.45
N ILE A 237 -8.86 -21.47 -10.06
CA ILE A 237 -8.54 -21.75 -11.46
C ILE A 237 -9.41 -20.91 -12.40
N ALA A 238 -10.70 -20.71 -12.07
CA ALA A 238 -11.62 -19.95 -12.93
C ALA A 238 -11.33 -18.45 -12.97
N LEU A 239 -10.68 -17.90 -11.94
CA LEU A 239 -10.26 -16.50 -11.88
C LEU A 239 -9.03 -16.29 -12.77
N ASP A 240 -9.20 -15.67 -13.92
CA ASP A 240 -8.12 -15.37 -14.86
C ASP A 240 -7.44 -14.04 -14.50
N TRP A 241 -6.39 -14.13 -13.66
CA TRP A 241 -5.63 -12.96 -13.25
C TRP A 241 -4.80 -12.36 -14.38
N GLU A 242 -4.35 -13.14 -15.35
CA GLU A 242 -3.63 -12.67 -16.52
C GLU A 242 -4.53 -11.78 -17.38
N GLU A 243 -5.75 -12.23 -17.64
CA GLU A 243 -6.75 -11.44 -18.35
C GLU A 243 -7.17 -10.20 -17.55
N GLN A 244 -7.39 -10.35 -16.23
CA GLN A 244 -7.68 -9.24 -15.32
C GLN A 244 -6.59 -8.16 -15.39
N ILE A 245 -5.33 -8.55 -15.29
CA ILE A 245 -4.19 -7.62 -15.37
C ILE A 245 -4.12 -6.99 -16.76
N ALA A 246 -4.30 -7.75 -17.83
CA ALA A 246 -4.26 -7.23 -19.20
C ALA A 246 -5.36 -6.18 -19.44
N ILE A 247 -6.58 -6.45 -19.01
CA ILE A 247 -7.74 -5.60 -19.28
C ILE A 247 -7.78 -4.38 -18.35
N PHE A 248 -7.69 -4.61 -17.03
CA PHE A 248 -7.95 -3.56 -16.02
C PHE A 248 -6.68 -2.85 -15.55
N GLU A 249 -5.56 -3.56 -15.47
CA GLU A 249 -4.27 -2.97 -15.08
C GLU A 249 -3.39 -2.64 -16.30
N LYS A 250 -3.88 -2.86 -17.51
CA LYS A 250 -3.15 -2.61 -18.78
C LYS A 250 -1.74 -3.21 -18.79
N GLY A 251 -1.59 -4.41 -18.25
CA GLY A 251 -0.31 -5.10 -18.14
C GLY A 251 0.61 -4.60 -17.03
N GLN A 252 0.16 -3.65 -16.20
CA GLN A 252 0.94 -3.19 -15.04
C GLN A 252 0.68 -4.08 -13.83
N GLY A 253 1.39 -5.17 -13.79
CA GLY A 253 1.29 -6.17 -12.73
C GLY A 253 1.74 -7.52 -13.23
N GLN A 254 1.90 -8.43 -12.30
CA GLN A 254 2.18 -9.82 -12.57
C GLN A 254 1.35 -10.71 -11.66
N THR A 255 0.99 -11.88 -12.13
CA THR A 255 0.25 -12.85 -11.34
C THR A 255 1.07 -13.30 -10.14
N ALA A 256 0.44 -13.31 -8.97
CA ALA A 256 1.06 -13.79 -7.74
C ALA A 256 0.98 -15.31 -7.66
N HIS A 257 2.10 -15.97 -7.46
CA HIS A 257 2.18 -17.43 -7.29
C HIS A 257 2.23 -17.87 -5.82
N GLY A 258 2.32 -16.91 -4.90
CA GLY A 258 2.37 -17.12 -3.47
C GLY A 258 2.14 -15.83 -2.68
N PRO A 259 2.23 -15.88 -1.35
CA PRO A 259 1.99 -14.73 -0.50
C PRO A 259 3.14 -13.72 -0.46
N LEU A 260 4.29 -14.04 -1.05
CA LEU A 260 5.46 -13.17 -1.08
C LEU A 260 5.57 -12.50 -2.45
N PRO A 261 5.45 -11.18 -2.56
CA PRO A 261 5.69 -10.47 -3.80
C PRO A 261 7.19 -10.38 -4.14
N PRO A 262 7.53 -10.09 -5.40
CA PRO A 262 8.90 -9.84 -5.81
C PRO A 262 9.61 -8.79 -4.95
N GLY A 263 10.92 -8.95 -4.75
CA GLY A 263 11.74 -8.04 -3.96
C GLY A 263 11.74 -8.32 -2.45
N LEU A 264 10.88 -9.21 -1.94
CA LEU A 264 10.91 -9.64 -0.55
C LEU A 264 11.77 -10.89 -0.35
N PHE A 265 12.43 -10.97 0.80
CA PHE A 265 13.20 -12.15 1.19
C PHE A 265 12.31 -13.40 1.19
N GLY A 266 12.76 -14.44 0.48
CA GLY A 266 12.03 -15.70 0.34
C GLY A 266 11.18 -15.80 -0.93
N TRP A 267 11.02 -14.71 -1.70
CA TRP A 267 10.42 -14.79 -3.02
C TRP A 267 11.33 -15.57 -3.99
N ARG A 268 10.71 -16.37 -4.86
CA ARG A 268 11.41 -17.17 -5.87
C ARG A 268 10.65 -17.16 -7.19
N ASP A 269 11.38 -17.06 -8.27
CA ASP A 269 10.92 -17.19 -9.65
C ASP A 269 11.31 -18.53 -10.30
N ASP A 270 12.01 -19.39 -9.54
CA ASP A 270 12.51 -20.67 -9.98
C ASP A 270 12.09 -21.83 -9.06
N GLY A 271 12.19 -23.06 -9.58
CA GLY A 271 11.96 -24.28 -8.80
C GLY A 271 10.49 -24.66 -8.62
N PRO A 272 10.20 -25.70 -7.81
CA PRO A 272 8.85 -26.24 -7.61
C PRO A 272 7.87 -25.28 -6.93
N SER A 273 8.40 -24.31 -6.19
CA SER A 273 7.61 -23.29 -5.47
C SER A 273 7.47 -21.98 -6.25
N ALA A 274 8.00 -21.90 -7.46
CA ALA A 274 7.94 -20.68 -8.28
C ALA A 274 6.54 -20.37 -8.83
N PHE A 275 5.60 -21.30 -8.74
CA PHE A 275 4.22 -21.09 -9.14
C PHE A 275 3.23 -21.85 -8.27
N ASN A 276 2.00 -21.33 -8.20
CA ASN A 276 0.91 -21.95 -7.47
C ASN A 276 0.45 -23.25 -8.18
N PRO A 277 0.69 -24.46 -7.62
CA PRO A 277 0.39 -25.72 -8.28
C PRO A 277 -1.12 -26.02 -8.39
N VAL A 278 -1.95 -25.27 -7.69
CA VAL A 278 -3.41 -25.37 -7.82
C VAL A 278 -3.88 -24.78 -9.14
N VAL A 279 -3.35 -23.61 -9.50
CA VAL A 279 -3.79 -22.83 -10.67
C VAL A 279 -2.96 -23.14 -11.91
N TYR A 280 -1.68 -23.49 -11.71
CA TYR A 280 -0.72 -23.65 -12.80
C TYR A 280 -0.13 -25.06 -12.85
N THR A 281 0.29 -25.44 -14.03
CA THR A 281 1.15 -26.60 -14.30
C THR A 281 2.44 -26.11 -14.93
N LYS A 282 3.45 -26.96 -14.95
CA LYS A 282 4.68 -26.68 -15.67
C LYS A 282 4.47 -26.95 -17.18
N GLY A 283 4.63 -25.94 -18.00
CA GLY A 283 4.63 -26.05 -19.45
C GLY A 283 5.87 -26.79 -20.00
N GLU A 284 5.85 -27.14 -21.27
CA GLU A 284 6.98 -27.79 -21.97
C GLU A 284 8.23 -26.89 -22.01
N ASP A 285 8.03 -25.58 -22.06
CA ASP A 285 9.06 -24.54 -21.99
C ASP A 285 9.59 -24.28 -20.56
N GLY A 286 9.10 -25.04 -19.57
CA GLY A 286 9.46 -24.89 -18.16
C GLY A 286 8.72 -23.76 -17.41
N ARG A 287 7.90 -22.96 -18.10
CA ARG A 287 7.14 -21.86 -17.52
C ARG A 287 5.83 -22.33 -16.90
N ALA A 288 5.27 -21.51 -16.02
CA ALA A 288 3.93 -21.72 -15.47
C ALA A 288 2.89 -21.63 -16.59
N LYS A 289 2.08 -22.69 -16.76
CA LYS A 289 0.96 -22.74 -17.70
C LYS A 289 -0.33 -22.87 -16.89
N ARG A 290 -1.26 -21.94 -17.06
CA ARG A 290 -2.55 -21.94 -16.38
C ARG A 290 -3.34 -23.19 -16.72
N ARG A 291 -4.01 -23.79 -15.72
CA ARG A 291 -4.96 -24.87 -15.90
C ARG A 291 -6.19 -24.40 -16.67
N SER A 292 -6.82 -25.31 -17.35
CA SER A 292 -8.02 -25.01 -18.14
C SER A 292 -9.26 -24.81 -17.27
N ILE A 293 -10.25 -24.11 -17.81
CA ILE A 293 -11.56 -24.00 -17.15
C ILE A 293 -12.24 -25.38 -17.00
N GLU A 294 -11.92 -26.34 -17.87
CA GLU A 294 -12.40 -27.71 -17.75
C GLU A 294 -11.84 -28.41 -16.53
N ASP A 295 -10.62 -28.09 -16.11
CA ASP A 295 -10.08 -28.61 -14.84
C ASP A 295 -10.81 -28.02 -13.64
N ALA A 296 -11.20 -26.75 -13.68
CA ALA A 296 -12.06 -26.16 -12.65
C ALA A 296 -13.44 -26.82 -12.59
N LYS A 297 -14.07 -27.10 -13.74
CA LYS A 297 -15.36 -27.81 -13.81
C LYS A 297 -15.29 -29.22 -13.22
N LYS A 298 -14.21 -29.96 -13.48
CA LYS A 298 -13.98 -31.28 -12.84
C LYS A 298 -13.95 -31.19 -11.32
N LEU A 299 -13.22 -30.20 -10.79
CA LEU A 299 -13.16 -29.97 -9.35
C LEU A 299 -14.52 -29.58 -8.75
N MET A 300 -15.34 -28.80 -9.48
CA MET A 300 -16.70 -28.49 -9.08
C MET A 300 -17.58 -29.74 -8.99
N ILE A 301 -17.50 -30.62 -9.99
CA ILE A 301 -18.23 -31.90 -9.97
C ILE A 301 -17.81 -32.75 -8.77
N GLU A 302 -16.48 -32.87 -8.52
CA GLU A 302 -15.97 -33.59 -7.36
C GLU A 302 -16.37 -32.96 -6.02
N ALA A 303 -16.57 -31.63 -6.01
CA ALA A 303 -17.07 -30.90 -4.87
C ALA A 303 -18.58 -31.02 -4.67
N GLY A 304 -19.30 -31.75 -5.53
CA GLY A 304 -20.75 -31.93 -5.46
C GLY A 304 -21.56 -30.78 -6.07
N TYR A 305 -20.96 -29.98 -6.96
CA TYR A 305 -21.63 -28.87 -7.64
C TYR A 305 -21.56 -28.98 -9.17
N PRO A 306 -22.09 -30.06 -9.77
CA PRO A 306 -22.17 -30.16 -11.23
C PRO A 306 -23.00 -28.99 -11.79
N ASP A 307 -22.49 -28.38 -12.85
CA ASP A 307 -23.13 -27.22 -13.52
C ASP A 307 -23.48 -26.05 -12.57
N GLY A 308 -22.72 -25.90 -11.47
CA GLY A 308 -22.94 -24.85 -10.48
C GLY A 308 -24.15 -25.05 -9.60
N ARG A 309 -24.63 -26.29 -9.47
CA ARG A 309 -25.75 -26.66 -8.61
C ARG A 309 -25.34 -27.75 -7.63
N ASP A 310 -25.85 -27.62 -6.42
CA ASP A 310 -25.68 -28.63 -5.40
C ASP A 310 -26.36 -29.94 -5.87
N ALA A 311 -25.58 -31.02 -5.90
CA ALA A 311 -26.04 -32.32 -6.45
C ALA A 311 -27.17 -32.97 -5.65
N GLU A 312 -27.29 -32.67 -4.35
CA GLU A 312 -28.32 -33.25 -3.47
C GLU A 312 -29.61 -32.44 -3.50
N THR A 313 -29.49 -31.12 -3.49
CA THR A 313 -30.63 -30.21 -3.36
C THR A 313 -31.08 -29.57 -4.68
N GLY A 314 -30.25 -29.60 -5.71
CA GLY A 314 -30.48 -28.93 -7.00
C GLY A 314 -30.38 -27.41 -6.93
N ARG A 315 -30.05 -26.82 -5.77
CA ARG A 315 -29.97 -25.37 -5.58
C ARG A 315 -28.74 -24.80 -6.27
N PRO A 316 -28.85 -23.63 -6.90
CA PRO A 316 -27.68 -22.99 -7.47
C PRO A 316 -26.68 -22.61 -6.38
N LEU A 317 -25.41 -22.68 -6.72
CA LEU A 317 -24.32 -22.16 -5.91
C LEU A 317 -24.29 -20.63 -6.10
N VAL A 318 -24.68 -19.88 -5.10
CA VAL A 318 -24.74 -18.40 -5.08
C VAL A 318 -24.07 -17.88 -3.83
#